data_1123c9a8b7eb4e6630f7e49f9b5b3955
#
_entry.id   1123c9a8b7eb4e6630f7e49f9b5b3955
#
_cell.length_a   1.000
_cell.length_b   1.000
_cell.length_c   1.000
_cell.angle_alpha   90.00
_cell.angle_beta   90.00
_cell.angle_gamma   90.00
#
_symmetry.space_group_name_H-M   'P 1'
#
loop_
_entity.id
_entity.type
_entity.pdbx_description
1 polymer ?
#
loop_
_entity_poly.entity_id
_entity_poly.type
_entity_poly.pdbx_seq_one_letter_code
_entity_poly.pdbx_strand_id
1 'polypeptide(L)'
;VAMLRAASLQKPRLSQRVEDVVATPVKAERSTRTVMVVDDSVTVRKVTSRLLERHGYEVVLAKDGLDAITKLEEIRPDIMLLDIEMPRMDGFEVASLVRHNPNLIGLPIIMITSRTGEKHRERAFQIGVNAYMGKPFQEQQLLETISELLAAVAAR
;
A
#
# COMPACT_ATOMS: atom_id res chain seq x y z
N VAL A 1 14.78 -17.69 -34.54
CA VAL A 1 14.64 -17.45 -34.29
C VAL A 1 14.26 -17.52 -34.22
N ALA A 2 14.71 -17.75 -33.94
CA ALA A 2 14.54 -17.63 -33.57
C ALA A 2 14.08 -17.73 -33.43
N MET A 3 14.25 -17.95 -33.40
CA MET A 3 13.88 -17.75 -33.02
C MET A 3 13.53 -17.86 -32.84
N LEU A 4 13.88 -18.12 -32.79
CA LEU A 4 13.71 -18.00 -32.50
C LEU A 4 13.61 -18.23 -32.27
N ARG A 5 13.65 -18.36 -32.00
CA ARG A 5 13.66 -18.31 -31.68
C ARG A 5 13.35 -18.30 -31.31
N ALA A 6 13.67 -18.71 -31.09
CA ALA A 6 13.53 -18.51 -30.76
C ALA A 6 13.04 -18.46 -30.49
N ALA A 7 13.25 -18.86 -30.42
CA ALA A 7 12.93 -18.51 -30.14
C ALA A 7 12.49 -18.51 -29.80
N SER A 8 12.55 -18.83 -29.85
CA SER A 8 12.33 -18.57 -29.58
C SER A 8 11.93 -18.59 -29.26
N LEU A 9 11.84 -18.63 -28.64
CA LEU A 9 11.58 -18.32 -28.32
C LEU A 9 11.06 -18.24 -28.09
N GLN A 10 11.03 -18.40 -27.74
CA GLN A 10 10.70 -18.00 -27.55
C GLN A 10 9.81 -17.64 -27.41
N LYS A 11 9.94 -17.94 -27.56
CA LYS A 11 9.37 -17.39 -27.53
C LYS A 11 8.45 -17.19 -27.61
N PRO A 12 8.69 -17.51 -27.32
CA PRO A 12 8.05 -16.98 -27.45
C PRO A 12 7.42 -16.72 -27.67
N ARG A 13 7.25 -16.77 -27.77
CA ARG A 13 6.88 -16.25 -27.91
C ARG A 13 6.15 -15.71 -28.27
N LEU A 14 6.34 -15.99 -27.97
CA LEU A 14 5.90 -15.28 -28.27
C LEU A 14 5.16 -15.20 -28.61
N SER A 15 5.34 -15.22 -28.39
CA SER A 15 4.83 -14.81 -28.66
C SER A 15 4.18 -14.98 -28.68
N GLN A 16 3.98 -14.95 -28.41
CA GLN A 16 3.53 -14.78 -28.33
C GLN A 16 3.09 -14.39 -28.23
N ARG A 17 3.18 -14.66 -28.27
CA ARG A 17 2.94 -14.23 -28.19
C ARG A 17 2.35 -13.45 -28.33
N VAL A 18 2.55 -13.51 -28.09
CA VAL A 18 2.15 -12.77 -28.12
C VAL A 18 1.41 -12.46 -28.17
N GLU A 19 1.24 -12.32 -27.94
CA GLU A 19 0.68 -11.93 -27.85
C GLU A 19 0.33 -11.83 -27.54
N ASP A 20 0.33 -12.16 -27.49
CA ASP A 20 0.15 -11.87 -27.12
C ASP A 20 0.21 -11.38 -26.90
N VAL A 21 0.42 -11.22 -26.83
CA VAL A 21 0.60 -10.56 -26.41
C VAL A 21 0.41 -9.77 -26.19
N VAL A 22 0.36 -9.53 -26.07
CA VAL A 22 0.28 -8.83 -25.56
C VAL A 22 -0.08 -8.23 -25.15
N ALA A 23 -0.09 -8.27 -24.93
CA ALA A 23 -0.28 -7.82 -24.19
C ALA A 23 -0.54 -7.54 -23.62
N THR A 24 -0.57 -7.70 -23.32
CA THR A 24 -0.47 -7.47 -22.45
C THR A 24 -0.33 -7.40 -21.77
N PRO A 25 -0.17 -7.69 -21.62
CA PRO A 25 0.06 -7.63 -20.65
C PRO A 25 0.40 -7.20 -20.12
N VAL A 26 0.54 -7.37 -20.16
CA VAL A 26 1.07 -6.85 -19.40
C VAL A 26 0.52 -6.03 -18.62
N LYS A 27 -0.32 -5.77 -18.44
CA LYS A 27 -0.95 -5.14 -17.68
C LYS A 27 -1.34 -5.70 -16.60
N ALA A 28 -1.66 -6.54 -16.82
CA ALA A 28 -2.01 -7.13 -15.70
C ALA A 28 -1.03 -7.25 -14.74
N GLU A 29 -0.17 -7.35 -15.09
CA GLU A 29 0.64 -7.42 -14.22
C GLU A 29 0.84 -6.28 -13.64
N ARG A 30 0.43 -5.37 -13.97
CA ARG A 30 0.49 -4.43 -13.33
C ARG A 30 -0.12 -4.47 -12.37
N SER A 31 -0.21 -4.79 -12.40
CA SER A 31 -0.28 -5.42 -11.38
C SER A 31 -1.02 -4.92 -10.28
N THR A 32 -1.63 -5.79 -9.56
CA THR A 32 -2.43 -5.42 -8.43
C THR A 32 -1.55 -4.86 -7.32
N ARG A 33 -1.93 -3.70 -6.82
CA ARG A 33 -1.22 -3.07 -5.71
C ARG A 33 -1.84 -3.53 -4.40
N THR A 34 -1.01 -3.68 -3.39
CA THR A 34 -1.40 -4.17 -2.07
C THR A 34 -1.40 -3.02 -1.08
N VAL A 35 -2.51 -2.87 -0.36
CA VAL A 35 -2.66 -1.86 0.69
C VAL A 35 -2.76 -2.58 2.03
N MET A 36 -1.91 -2.20 2.98
CA MET A 36 -2.04 -2.71 4.35
C MET A 36 -2.87 -1.73 5.16
N VAL A 37 -3.93 -2.22 5.79
CA VAL A 37 -4.81 -1.39 6.62
C VAL A 37 -4.58 -1.79 8.07
N VAL A 38 -4.08 -0.85 8.88
CA VAL A 38 -3.75 -1.08 10.27
C VAL A 38 -4.70 -0.25 11.13
N ASP A 39 -5.62 -0.93 11.81
CA ASP A 39 -6.62 -0.26 12.64
C ASP A 39 -7.17 -1.29 13.62
N ASP A 40 -7.38 -0.91 14.88
CA ASP A 40 -7.87 -1.86 15.87
C ASP A 40 -9.39 -2.05 15.80
N SER A 41 -10.09 -1.26 15.00
CA SER A 41 -11.53 -1.38 14.84
C SER A 41 -11.87 -2.38 13.73
N VAL A 42 -12.59 -3.44 14.08
CA VAL A 42 -13.06 -4.42 13.10
C VAL A 42 -13.92 -3.74 12.03
N THR A 43 -14.79 -2.83 12.46
CA THR A 43 -15.69 -2.14 11.53
C THR A 43 -14.90 -1.30 10.53
N VAL A 44 -13.93 -0.52 11.02
CA VAL A 44 -13.12 0.31 10.14
C VAL A 44 -12.34 -0.54 9.16
N ARG A 45 -11.74 -1.65 9.63
CA ARG A 45 -11.00 -2.54 8.73
C ARG A 45 -11.91 -3.08 7.62
N LYS A 46 -13.13 -3.52 7.99
CA LYS A 46 -14.05 -4.08 7.00
C LYS A 46 -14.49 -3.05 5.96
N VAL A 47 -14.89 -1.88 6.42
CA VAL A 47 -15.37 -0.82 5.53
C VAL A 47 -14.26 -0.40 4.57
N THR A 48 -13.07 -0.16 5.13
CA THR A 48 -11.94 0.27 4.33
C THR A 48 -11.51 -0.80 3.33
N SER A 49 -11.49 -2.06 3.78
CA SER A 49 -11.11 -3.17 2.92
C SER A 49 -12.06 -3.29 1.72
N ARG A 50 -13.36 -3.22 1.97
CA ARG A 50 -14.34 -3.33 0.89
C ARG A 50 -14.20 -2.20 -0.13
N LEU A 51 -13.98 -0.99 0.37
CA LEU A 51 -13.77 0.15 -0.51
C LEU A 51 -12.57 -0.07 -1.43
N LEU A 52 -11.46 -0.50 -0.84
CA LEU A 52 -10.22 -0.69 -1.60
C LEU A 52 -10.35 -1.83 -2.59
N GLU A 53 -10.98 -2.92 -2.18
CA GLU A 53 -11.16 -4.07 -3.07
C GLU A 53 -12.04 -3.73 -4.26
N ARG A 54 -13.08 -2.91 -4.05
CA ARG A 54 -13.92 -2.47 -5.15
C ARG A 54 -13.15 -1.66 -6.18
N HIS A 55 -12.01 -1.09 -5.78
CA HIS A 55 -11.20 -0.28 -6.67
C HIS A 55 -9.93 -0.99 -7.14
N GLY A 56 -9.90 -2.32 -7.00
CA GLY A 56 -8.87 -3.14 -7.60
C GLY A 56 -7.63 -3.36 -6.75
N TYR A 57 -7.64 -2.96 -5.49
CA TYR A 57 -6.50 -3.18 -4.60
C TYR A 57 -6.64 -4.51 -3.87
N GLU A 58 -5.52 -5.14 -3.60
CA GLU A 58 -5.47 -6.23 -2.64
C GLU A 58 -5.25 -5.62 -1.26
N VAL A 59 -5.85 -6.22 -0.24
CA VAL A 59 -5.81 -5.65 1.10
C VAL A 59 -5.24 -6.66 2.08
N VAL A 60 -4.31 -6.22 2.89
CA VAL A 60 -3.78 -6.97 4.02
C VAL A 60 -4.21 -6.22 5.27
N LEU A 61 -4.86 -6.91 6.19
CA LEU A 61 -5.38 -6.30 7.41
C LEU A 61 -4.47 -6.59 8.59
N ALA A 62 -4.23 -5.58 9.41
CA ALA A 62 -3.54 -5.75 10.68
C ALA A 62 -4.39 -5.11 11.77
N LYS A 63 -4.58 -5.83 12.87
CA LYS A 63 -5.51 -5.40 13.91
C LYS A 63 -4.88 -4.47 14.93
N ASP A 64 -3.57 -4.36 14.95
CA ASP A 64 -2.84 -3.46 15.84
C ASP A 64 -1.41 -3.28 15.32
N GLY A 65 -0.63 -2.49 16.06
CA GLY A 65 0.73 -2.19 15.62
C GLY A 65 1.64 -3.39 15.58
N LEU A 66 1.53 -4.26 16.60
CA LEU A 66 2.38 -5.44 16.67
C LEU A 66 2.05 -6.39 15.52
N ASP A 67 0.77 -6.58 15.23
CA ASP A 67 0.35 -7.41 14.09
C ASP A 67 0.89 -6.85 12.78
N ALA A 68 0.86 -5.53 12.62
CA ALA A 68 1.40 -4.89 11.42
C ALA A 68 2.89 -5.17 11.27
N ILE A 69 3.66 -4.96 12.32
CA ILE A 69 5.11 -5.17 12.26
C ILE A 69 5.42 -6.63 11.95
N THR A 70 4.69 -7.56 12.57
CA THR A 70 4.88 -8.98 12.31
C THR A 70 4.62 -9.32 10.84
N LYS A 71 3.53 -8.80 10.29
CA LYS A 71 3.19 -9.07 8.89
C LYS A 71 4.17 -8.44 7.93
N LEU A 72 4.75 -7.30 8.28
CA LEU A 72 5.73 -6.63 7.42
C LEU A 72 7.02 -7.42 7.30
N GLU A 73 7.26 -8.40 8.15
CA GLU A 73 8.41 -9.28 8.00
C GLU A 73 8.27 -10.20 6.79
N GLU A 74 7.04 -10.50 6.39
CA GLU A 74 6.78 -11.44 5.31
C GLU A 74 6.13 -10.81 4.09
N ILE A 75 5.40 -9.71 4.28
CA ILE A 75 4.62 -9.09 3.22
C ILE A 75 5.16 -7.69 2.97
N ARG A 76 5.29 -7.33 1.70
CA ARG A 76 5.71 -5.98 1.29
C ARG A 76 4.54 -5.27 0.63
N PRO A 77 3.69 -4.58 1.43
CA PRO A 77 2.62 -3.80 0.82
C PRO A 77 3.18 -2.62 0.03
N ASP A 78 2.39 -2.11 -0.88
CA ASP A 78 2.79 -0.95 -1.67
C ASP A 78 2.52 0.35 -0.93
N ILE A 79 1.59 0.33 0.02
CA ILE A 79 1.22 1.50 0.80
C ILE A 79 0.55 1.03 2.09
N MET A 80 0.66 1.82 3.15
CA MET A 80 0.07 1.51 4.45
C MET A 80 -0.89 2.61 4.88
N LEU A 81 -2.09 2.21 5.30
CA LEU A 81 -3.05 3.08 5.99
C LEU A 81 -2.95 2.75 7.48
N LEU A 82 -2.74 3.76 8.32
CA LEU A 82 -2.31 3.53 9.69
C LEU A 82 -3.06 4.44 10.67
N ASP A 83 -3.76 3.83 11.61
CA ASP A 83 -4.41 4.57 12.69
C ASP A 83 -3.38 4.90 13.79
N ILE A 84 -3.62 5.98 14.52
CA ILE A 84 -2.77 6.33 15.65
C ILE A 84 -3.17 5.55 16.90
N GLU A 85 -4.46 5.50 17.22
CA GLU A 85 -4.92 5.02 18.51
C GLU A 85 -5.12 3.51 18.50
N MET A 86 -4.12 2.81 18.98
CA MET A 86 -4.14 1.35 19.09
C MET A 86 -3.48 0.96 20.40
N PRO A 87 -3.92 -0.17 21.01
CA PRO A 87 -3.31 -0.58 22.26
C PRO A 87 -1.86 -1.03 22.08
N ARG A 88 -1.08 -0.85 23.10
CA ARG A 88 0.30 -1.31 23.24
C ARG A 88 1.30 -0.61 22.31
N MET A 89 1.02 -0.50 21.04
CA MET A 89 1.91 0.17 20.09
C MET A 89 1.03 1.06 19.20
N ASP A 90 1.18 2.37 19.34
CA ASP A 90 0.36 3.31 18.58
C ASP A 90 0.91 3.52 17.17
N GLY A 91 0.18 4.30 16.36
CA GLY A 91 0.56 4.52 14.98
C GLY A 91 1.87 5.28 14.82
N PHE A 92 2.18 6.18 15.74
CA PHE A 92 3.46 6.90 15.67
C PHE A 92 4.63 5.93 15.83
N GLU A 93 4.48 4.96 16.73
CA GLU A 93 5.53 3.97 16.94
C GLU A 93 5.69 3.06 15.73
N VAL A 94 4.57 2.65 15.12
CA VAL A 94 4.63 1.83 13.91
C VAL A 94 5.34 2.60 12.79
N ALA A 95 4.95 3.85 12.58
CA ALA A 95 5.55 4.68 11.53
C ALA A 95 7.05 4.86 11.76
N SER A 96 7.44 5.07 13.01
CA SER A 96 8.85 5.23 13.35
C SER A 96 9.64 3.97 13.05
N LEU A 97 9.09 2.81 13.42
CA LEU A 97 9.76 1.54 13.15
C LEU A 97 9.91 1.28 11.65
N VAL A 98 8.90 1.63 10.87
CA VAL A 98 8.96 1.49 9.43
C VAL A 98 10.07 2.38 8.86
N ARG A 99 10.14 3.62 9.29
CA ARG A 99 11.13 4.57 8.76
C ARG A 99 12.55 4.24 9.17
N HIS A 100 12.74 3.49 10.25
CA HIS A 100 14.08 3.09 10.69
C HIS A 100 14.48 1.72 10.15
N ASN A 101 13.59 1.06 9.42
CA ASN A 101 13.89 -0.24 8.81
C ASN A 101 14.35 -0.03 7.37
N PRO A 102 15.61 -0.36 7.04
CA PRO A 102 16.12 -0.12 5.68
C PRO A 102 15.28 -0.78 4.59
N ASN A 103 14.62 -1.89 4.90
CA ASN A 103 13.80 -2.59 3.91
C ASN A 103 12.44 -1.95 3.69
N LEU A 104 12.04 -1.03 4.57
CA LEU A 104 10.70 -0.43 4.55
C LEU A 104 10.72 1.08 4.44
N ILE A 105 11.90 1.67 4.38
CA ILE A 105 12.05 3.12 4.51
C ILE A 105 11.26 3.90 3.45
N GLY A 106 11.05 3.32 2.28
CA GLY A 106 10.31 3.97 1.20
C GLY A 106 8.82 3.67 1.16
N LEU A 107 8.30 2.90 2.12
CA LEU A 107 6.88 2.54 2.13
C LEU A 107 6.03 3.78 2.40
N PRO A 108 5.12 4.17 1.47
CA PRO A 108 4.24 5.30 1.75
C PRO A 108 3.28 4.99 2.89
N ILE A 109 3.07 5.96 3.77
CA ILE A 109 2.17 5.82 4.90
C ILE A 109 1.15 6.95 4.87
N ILE A 110 -0.14 6.59 4.90
CA ILE A 110 -1.23 7.53 5.11
C ILE A 110 -1.75 7.27 6.52
N MET A 111 -1.68 8.28 7.38
CA MET A 111 -2.22 8.16 8.72
C MET A 111 -3.68 8.59 8.71
N ILE A 112 -4.56 7.73 9.21
CA ILE A 112 -6.01 7.98 9.20
C ILE A 112 -6.49 7.82 10.63
N THR A 113 -6.93 8.92 11.24
CA THR A 113 -7.16 8.91 12.69
C THR A 113 -8.25 9.90 13.09
N SER A 114 -8.86 9.64 14.25
CA SER A 114 -9.78 10.60 14.85
C SER A 114 -9.03 11.74 15.55
N ARG A 115 -7.69 11.63 15.67
CA ARG A 115 -6.85 12.66 16.26
C ARG A 115 -6.44 13.67 15.20
N THR A 116 -7.18 14.78 15.11
CA THR A 116 -6.99 15.74 14.03
C THR A 116 -6.29 17.02 14.45
N GLY A 117 -5.81 17.10 15.69
CA GLY A 117 -5.11 18.28 16.17
C GLY A 117 -3.80 18.50 15.43
N GLU A 118 -3.40 19.77 15.35
CA GLU A 118 -2.22 20.16 14.59
C GLU A 118 -0.94 19.51 15.11
N LYS A 119 -0.83 19.35 16.42
CA LYS A 119 0.37 18.74 17.01
C LYS A 119 0.53 17.27 16.58
N HIS A 120 -0.58 16.55 16.49
CA HIS A 120 -0.52 15.16 16.05
C HIS A 120 -0.10 15.08 14.58
N ARG A 121 -0.66 15.97 13.78
CA ARG A 121 -0.34 16.05 12.37
C ARG A 121 1.15 16.38 12.16
N GLU A 122 1.65 17.38 12.89
CA GLU A 122 3.06 17.76 12.78
C GLU A 122 3.96 16.62 13.19
N ARG A 123 3.62 15.94 14.27
CA ARG A 123 4.42 14.80 14.74
C ARG A 123 4.48 13.71 13.68
N ALA A 124 3.34 13.43 13.05
CA ALA A 124 3.29 12.41 12.00
C ALA A 124 4.25 12.74 10.85
N PHE A 125 4.21 13.98 10.38
CA PHE A 125 5.08 14.37 9.27
C PHE A 125 6.54 14.41 9.67
N GLN A 126 6.86 14.77 10.91
CA GLN A 126 8.23 14.73 11.40
C GLN A 126 8.78 13.30 11.41
N ILE A 127 7.93 12.32 11.71
CA ILE A 127 8.35 10.92 11.68
C ILE A 127 8.57 10.45 10.25
N GLY A 128 7.85 11.03 9.29
CA GLY A 128 8.01 10.67 7.90
C GLY A 128 6.75 10.08 7.27
N VAL A 129 5.58 10.35 7.85
CA VAL A 129 4.31 9.96 7.26
C VAL A 129 4.06 10.83 6.03
N ASN A 130 3.46 10.26 5.00
CA ASN A 130 3.29 10.92 3.71
C ASN A 130 2.00 11.71 3.59
N ALA A 131 0.96 11.30 4.31
CA ALA A 131 -0.33 12.01 4.30
C ALA A 131 -1.06 11.78 5.61
N TYR A 132 -1.96 12.68 5.95
CA TYR A 132 -2.66 12.64 7.23
C TYR A 132 -4.14 12.99 6.98
N MET A 133 -5.05 12.13 7.41
CA MET A 133 -6.48 12.32 7.21
C MET A 133 -7.25 12.07 8.49
N GLY A 134 -8.33 12.83 8.69
CA GLY A 134 -9.21 12.61 9.82
C GLY A 134 -10.26 11.55 9.51
N LYS A 135 -10.79 10.93 10.56
CA LYS A 135 -11.92 10.02 10.48
C LYS A 135 -13.19 10.79 10.86
N PRO A 136 -14.26 10.55 10.16
CA PRO A 136 -14.43 9.70 8.97
C PRO A 136 -13.77 10.35 7.75
N PHE A 137 -13.17 9.53 6.91
CA PHE A 137 -12.54 10.05 5.70
C PHE A 137 -13.53 10.06 4.54
N GLN A 138 -13.24 10.90 3.55
CA GLN A 138 -14.00 10.87 2.30
C GLN A 138 -13.36 9.84 1.36
N GLU A 139 -14.19 8.97 0.81
CA GLU A 139 -13.71 7.86 0.00
C GLU A 139 -12.88 8.33 -1.19
N GLN A 140 -13.37 9.33 -1.90
CA GLN A 140 -12.66 9.82 -3.07
C GLN A 140 -11.32 10.42 -2.71
N GLN A 141 -11.26 11.17 -1.61
CA GLN A 141 -10.00 11.76 -1.16
C GLN A 141 -8.98 10.68 -0.82
N LEU A 142 -9.42 9.63 -0.15
CA LEU A 142 -8.52 8.54 0.20
C LEU A 142 -7.99 7.86 -1.07
N LEU A 143 -8.88 7.55 -2.00
CA LEU A 143 -8.47 6.86 -3.23
C LEU A 143 -7.52 7.71 -4.06
N GLU A 144 -7.76 9.02 -4.14
CA GLU A 144 -6.87 9.92 -4.86
C GLU A 144 -5.51 10.00 -4.20
N THR A 145 -5.48 10.07 -2.88
CA THR A 145 -4.21 10.14 -2.15
C THR A 145 -3.40 8.86 -2.33
N ILE A 146 -4.06 7.71 -2.27
CA ILE A 146 -3.39 6.43 -2.52
C ILE A 146 -2.79 6.43 -3.92
N SER A 147 -3.58 6.81 -4.91
CA SER A 147 -3.15 6.81 -6.29
C SER A 147 -1.96 7.73 -6.51
N GLU A 148 -2.00 8.92 -5.91
CA GLU A 148 -0.91 9.89 -6.03
C GLU A 148 0.37 9.38 -5.42
N LEU A 149 0.27 8.78 -4.24
CA LEU A 149 1.47 8.28 -3.56
C LEU A 149 2.07 7.09 -4.29
N LEU A 150 1.23 6.21 -4.82
CA LEU A 150 1.73 5.07 -5.59
C LEU A 150 2.39 5.54 -6.88
N ALA A 151 1.84 6.56 -7.53
CA ALA A 151 2.43 7.11 -8.74
C ALA A 151 3.79 7.76 -8.45
N ALA A 152 3.91 8.43 -7.31
CA ALA A 152 5.17 9.06 -6.92
C ALA A 152 6.27 8.02 -6.69
N VAL A 153 5.92 6.88 -6.08
CA VAL A 153 6.88 5.79 -5.89
C VAL A 153 7.31 5.21 -7.24
N ALA A 154 6.36 4.99 -8.13
CA ALA A 154 6.63 4.40 -9.44
C ALA A 154 7.50 5.31 -10.31
N ALA A 155 7.47 6.63 -10.04
CA ALA A 155 8.24 7.60 -10.85
C ALA A 155 9.71 7.72 -10.42
N ARG A 156 10.10 7.11 -9.31
CA ARG A 156 11.48 7.22 -8.81
C ARG A 156 12.46 6.39 -9.62
#